data_852cf3c46ce9bca3787d30d56ea31972
#
_entry.id   852cf3c46ce9bca3787d30d56ea31972
#
_cell.length_a   1.000
_cell.length_b   1.000
_cell.length_c   1.000
_cell.angle_alpha   90.00
_cell.angle_beta   90.00
_cell.angle_gamma   90.00
#
_symmetry.space_group_name_H-M   'P 1'
#
loop_
_entity.id
_entity.type
_entity.pdbx_description
1 polymer ?
#
loop_
_entity_poly.entity_id
_entity_poly.type
_entity_poly.pdbx_seq_one_letter_code
_entity_poly.pdbx_strand_id
1 'polypeptide(L)'
;MWESKEGYPSLFFCINICKGEIIMRIEHLELTDSTNEVLKRKRDKQEYDIVYADNQTASKGRRGNKWISDKGAALFSFLVKDNDHGEKTSLLVGYAVYKILDGILESDKLTFKWPNDIHYN
;
A
#
# COMPACT_ATOMS: atom_id res chain seq x y z
N MET A 1 8.29 -10.37 21.16
CA MET A 1 8.10 -8.90 21.24
C MET A 1 9.17 -8.28 20.34
N TRP A 2 8.79 -7.65 19.27
CA TRP A 2 9.70 -7.04 18.31
C TRP A 2 9.73 -5.54 18.56
N GLU A 3 10.82 -5.06 19.12
CA GLU A 3 11.08 -3.61 19.21
C GLU A 3 11.71 -3.16 17.89
N SER A 4 11.02 -2.28 17.16
CA SER A 4 11.64 -1.59 16.05
C SER A 4 12.78 -0.73 16.59
N LYS A 5 13.97 -0.82 16.00
CA LYS A 5 15.15 -0.02 16.42
C LYS A 5 15.00 1.50 16.26
N GLU A 6 13.85 1.99 15.83
CA GLU A 6 13.58 3.41 15.54
C GLU A 6 12.35 3.96 16.28
N GLY A 7 11.91 3.33 17.38
CA GLY A 7 10.98 3.96 18.33
C GLY A 7 9.52 4.10 17.89
N TYR A 8 9.11 3.51 16.76
CA TYR A 8 7.72 3.54 16.29
C TYR A 8 6.99 2.24 16.61
N PRO A 9 5.76 2.29 17.12
CA PRO A 9 5.00 1.08 17.43
C PRO A 9 4.61 0.36 16.14
N SER A 10 5.15 -0.84 15.94
CA SER A 10 4.63 -1.75 14.91
C SER A 10 3.30 -2.32 15.37
N LEU A 11 2.25 -2.08 14.62
CA LEU A 11 0.93 -2.63 14.90
C LEU A 11 0.79 -3.99 14.19
N PHE A 12 0.45 -5.02 14.94
CA PHE A 12 0.19 -6.35 14.40
C PHE A 12 -1.32 -6.62 14.37
N PHE A 13 -1.85 -6.93 13.20
CA PHE A 13 -3.20 -7.47 13.07
C PHE A 13 -3.14 -8.94 12.67
N CYS A 14 -3.83 -9.77 13.42
CA CYS A 14 -4.04 -11.16 13.07
C CYS A 14 -5.49 -11.34 12.58
N ILE A 15 -5.67 -11.75 11.34
CA ILE A 15 -6.98 -12.03 10.77
C ILE A 15 -7.08 -13.55 10.56
N ASN A 16 -8.01 -14.19 11.28
CA ASN A 16 -8.34 -15.59 11.06
C ASN A 16 -9.25 -15.73 9.83
N ILE A 17 -8.71 -16.22 8.73
CA ILE A 17 -9.50 -16.59 7.55
C ILE A 17 -9.49 -18.12 7.44
N CYS A 18 -10.61 -18.75 7.77
CA CYS A 18 -10.96 -20.17 7.53
C CYS A 18 -9.74 -21.11 7.29
N LYS A 19 -8.95 -21.43 8.33
CA LYS A 19 -7.80 -22.33 8.37
C LYS A 19 -6.39 -21.75 8.16
N GLY A 20 -6.20 -20.44 8.21
CA GLY A 20 -4.88 -19.83 8.20
C GLY A 20 -4.87 -18.51 8.94
N GLU A 21 -3.81 -18.24 9.69
CA GLU A 21 -3.59 -16.93 10.29
C GLU A 21 -2.85 -16.05 9.26
N ILE A 22 -3.46 -14.92 8.88
CA ILE A 22 -2.76 -13.89 8.12
C ILE A 22 -2.20 -12.90 9.12
N ILE A 23 -0.89 -12.83 9.23
CA ILE A 23 -0.20 -11.84 10.04
C ILE A 23 0.13 -10.65 9.14
N MET A 24 -0.49 -9.51 9.42
CA MET A 24 -0.19 -8.24 8.77
C MET A 24 0.73 -7.44 9.67
N ARG A 25 1.90 -7.07 9.17
CA ARG A 25 2.83 -6.16 9.87
C ARG A 25 2.71 -4.79 9.24
N ILE A 26 2.41 -3.78 10.04
CA ILE A 26 2.23 -2.41 9.58
C ILE A 26 3.32 -1.54 10.19
N GLU A 27 4.06 -0.84 9.35
CA GLU A 27 5.12 0.09 9.72
C GLU A 27 4.73 1.51 9.29
N HIS A 28 4.77 2.45 10.24
CA HIS A 28 4.53 3.86 9.99
C HIS A 28 5.86 4.63 9.96
N LEU A 29 5.98 5.54 9.03
CA LEU A 29 7.12 6.44 8.88
C LEU A 29 6.62 7.89 8.72
N GLU A 30 7.19 8.82 9.48
CA GLU A 30 6.87 10.25 9.30
C GLU A 30 7.39 10.76 7.95
N LEU A 31 8.60 10.32 7.57
CA LEU A 31 9.26 10.71 6.33
C LEU A 31 10.08 9.54 5.78
N THR A 32 9.99 9.32 4.48
CA THR A 32 10.84 8.35 3.76
C THR A 32 11.14 8.84 2.34
N ASP A 33 12.06 8.16 1.66
CA ASP A 33 12.26 8.35 0.23
C ASP A 33 11.06 7.80 -0.57
N SER A 34 10.67 6.56 -0.29
CA SER A 34 9.53 5.90 -0.91
C SER A 34 9.13 4.68 -0.09
N THR A 35 7.85 4.51 0.20
CA THR A 35 7.31 3.32 0.88
C THR A 35 7.63 2.03 0.12
N ASN A 36 7.65 2.08 -1.20
CA ASN A 36 8.07 0.97 -2.06
C ASN A 36 9.55 0.59 -1.86
N GLU A 37 10.43 1.59 -1.81
CA GLU A 37 11.86 1.35 -1.61
C GLU A 37 12.14 0.82 -0.20
N VAL A 38 11.38 1.26 0.81
CA VAL A 38 11.45 0.69 2.17
C VAL A 38 11.14 -0.80 2.14
N LEU A 39 10.01 -1.21 1.54
CA LEU A 39 9.66 -2.64 1.41
C LEU A 39 10.70 -3.44 0.63
N LYS A 40 11.26 -2.90 -0.45
CA LYS A 40 12.30 -3.57 -1.23
C LYS A 40 13.57 -3.84 -0.42
N ARG A 41 13.98 -2.88 0.42
CA ARG A 41 15.19 -2.98 1.26
C ARG A 41 15.02 -3.87 2.48
N LYS A 42 13.81 -4.15 2.89
CA LYS A 42 13.50 -4.98 4.05
C LYS A 42 14.05 -6.40 3.85
N ARG A 43 14.88 -6.90 4.79
CA ARG A 43 15.51 -8.22 4.69
C ARG A 43 14.56 -9.34 5.09
N ASP A 44 13.73 -9.10 6.08
CA ASP A 44 12.77 -10.05 6.68
C ASP A 44 11.34 -9.84 6.19
N LYS A 45 11.18 -9.32 4.97
CA LYS A 45 9.87 -9.03 4.39
C LYS A 45 9.01 -10.29 4.26
N GLN A 46 7.74 -10.13 4.60
CA GLN A 46 6.72 -11.17 4.54
C GLN A 46 5.54 -10.70 3.69
N GLU A 47 4.81 -11.67 3.16
CA GLU A 47 3.54 -11.37 2.48
C GLU A 47 2.61 -10.61 3.43
N TYR A 48 1.92 -9.60 2.91
CA TYR A 48 1.07 -8.65 3.64
C TYR A 48 1.80 -7.67 4.58
N ASP A 49 3.11 -7.52 4.46
CA ASP A 49 3.79 -6.38 5.05
C ASP A 49 3.28 -5.07 4.42
N ILE A 50 2.96 -4.11 5.26
CA ILE A 50 2.49 -2.79 4.87
C ILE A 50 3.45 -1.74 5.42
N VAL A 51 3.85 -0.80 4.58
CA VAL A 51 4.56 0.41 4.98
C VAL A 51 3.75 1.61 4.54
N TYR A 52 3.46 2.53 5.45
CA TYR A 52 2.85 3.80 5.10
C TYR A 52 3.65 4.97 5.66
N ALA A 53 3.56 6.11 5.01
CA ALA A 53 4.31 7.30 5.38
C ALA A 53 3.43 8.55 5.32
N ASP A 54 3.76 9.52 6.16
CA ASP A 54 3.12 10.83 6.12
C ASP A 54 3.63 11.66 4.95
N ASN A 55 4.93 11.48 4.61
CA ASN A 55 5.57 12.19 3.50
C ASN A 55 6.60 11.31 2.78
N GLN A 56 6.74 11.53 1.48
CA GLN A 56 7.77 10.91 0.64
C GLN A 56 8.58 11.97 -0.12
N THR A 57 9.91 11.81 -0.16
CA THR A 57 10.83 12.74 -0.84
C THR A 57 11.20 12.31 -2.26
N ALA A 58 11.06 11.02 -2.58
CA ALA A 58 11.47 10.46 -3.87
C ALA A 58 10.41 9.49 -4.42
N SER A 59 9.15 9.90 -4.37
CA SER A 59 8.04 9.14 -4.96
C SER A 59 8.23 8.97 -6.46
N LYS A 60 8.03 7.74 -6.94
CA LYS A 60 8.20 7.39 -8.34
C LYS A 60 6.86 6.95 -8.94
N GLY A 61 6.49 7.59 -10.03
CA GLY A 61 5.42 7.14 -10.90
C GLY A 61 5.90 6.08 -11.90
N ARG A 62 4.99 5.59 -12.74
CA ARG A 62 5.32 4.68 -13.83
C ARG A 62 6.28 5.36 -14.83
N ARG A 63 7.15 4.56 -15.45
CA ARG A 63 8.13 5.01 -16.47
C ARG A 63 9.11 6.08 -15.96
N GLY A 64 9.39 6.11 -14.65
CA GLY A 64 10.35 7.05 -14.07
C GLY A 64 9.82 8.47 -13.83
N ASN A 65 8.53 8.71 -14.03
CA ASN A 65 7.91 9.99 -13.72
C ASN A 65 8.02 10.29 -12.22
N LYS A 66 8.30 11.54 -11.89
CA LYS A 66 8.20 12.03 -10.52
C LYS A 66 6.73 12.08 -10.12
N TRP A 67 6.44 11.56 -8.95
CA TRP A 67 5.13 11.71 -8.32
C TRP A 67 5.26 12.72 -7.18
N ILE A 68 4.41 13.72 -7.16
CA ILE A 68 4.34 14.71 -6.09
C ILE A 68 3.19 14.29 -5.18
N SER A 69 3.48 14.13 -3.89
CA SER A 69 2.48 13.85 -2.88
C SER A 69 2.27 15.07 -2.01
N ASP A 70 1.04 15.54 -1.97
CA ASP A 70 0.64 16.65 -1.11
C ASP A 70 0.35 16.16 0.32
N LYS A 71 0.34 17.09 1.26
CA LYS A 71 -0.02 16.81 2.65
C LYS A 71 -1.43 16.21 2.73
N GLY A 72 -1.56 15.11 3.44
CA GLY A 72 -2.81 14.37 3.60
C GLY A 72 -3.02 13.25 2.58
N ALA A 73 -2.06 13.03 1.68
CA ALA A 73 -2.10 11.88 0.79
C ALA A 73 -1.89 10.56 1.56
N ALA A 74 -2.64 9.53 1.20
CA ALA A 74 -2.44 8.18 1.73
C ALA A 74 -1.29 7.50 0.97
N LEU A 75 -0.09 7.56 1.53
CA LEU A 75 1.14 7.04 0.95
C LEU A 75 1.47 5.69 1.58
N PHE A 76 1.16 4.60 0.89
CA PHE A 76 1.42 3.27 1.42
C PHE A 76 1.82 2.29 0.33
N SER A 77 2.52 1.25 0.74
CA SER A 77 2.88 0.09 -0.07
C SER A 77 2.63 -1.18 0.72
N PHE A 78 2.24 -2.23 0.05
CA PHE A 78 2.07 -3.54 0.67
C PHE A 78 2.66 -4.63 -0.22
N LEU A 79 3.09 -5.71 0.40
CA LEU A 79 3.71 -6.83 -0.27
C LEU A 79 2.69 -7.94 -0.49
N VAL A 80 2.50 -8.33 -1.74
CA VAL A 80 1.72 -9.52 -2.11
C VAL A 80 2.60 -10.48 -2.90
N LYS A 81 2.31 -11.77 -2.76
CA LYS A 81 2.93 -12.79 -3.60
C LYS A 81 2.39 -12.66 -5.02
N ASP A 82 3.28 -12.63 -5.97
CA ASP A 82 2.89 -12.74 -7.38
C ASP A 82 2.48 -14.19 -7.67
N ASN A 83 1.18 -14.39 -7.87
CA ASN A 83 0.59 -15.68 -8.22
C ASN A 83 0.32 -15.75 -9.73
N ASP A 84 1.33 -15.52 -10.55
CA ASP A 84 1.28 -15.56 -12.02
C ASP A 84 0.35 -14.53 -12.68
N HIS A 85 -0.02 -13.48 -11.96
CA HIS A 85 -0.88 -12.42 -12.50
C HIS A 85 -0.10 -11.38 -13.33
N GLY A 86 1.21 -11.28 -13.12
CA GLY A 86 2.11 -10.41 -13.88
C GLY A 86 1.58 -8.98 -14.04
N GLU A 87 1.44 -8.53 -15.28
CA GLU A 87 0.97 -7.18 -15.59
C GLU A 87 -0.48 -6.88 -15.13
N LYS A 88 -1.28 -7.92 -14.88
CA LYS A 88 -2.65 -7.78 -14.38
C LYS A 88 -2.73 -7.39 -12.91
N THR A 89 -1.66 -7.58 -12.14
CA THR A 89 -1.63 -7.28 -10.69
C THR A 89 -2.02 -5.83 -10.41
N SER A 90 -1.51 -4.88 -11.18
CA SER A 90 -1.85 -3.46 -11.03
C SER A 90 -3.35 -3.19 -11.23
N LEU A 91 -3.95 -3.84 -12.23
CA LEU A 91 -5.39 -3.72 -12.50
C LEU A 91 -6.23 -4.34 -11.38
N LEU A 92 -5.84 -5.53 -10.89
CA LEU A 92 -6.55 -6.22 -9.81
C LEU A 92 -6.51 -5.41 -8.52
N VAL A 93 -5.34 -4.87 -8.17
CA VAL A 93 -5.18 -4.00 -6.98
C VAL A 93 -6.01 -2.73 -7.14
N GLY A 94 -5.94 -2.06 -8.29
CA GLY A 94 -6.73 -0.86 -8.56
C GLY A 94 -8.23 -1.13 -8.46
N TYR A 95 -8.71 -2.24 -9.00
CA TYR A 95 -10.10 -2.64 -8.90
C TYR A 95 -10.52 -2.97 -7.45
N ALA A 96 -9.66 -3.65 -6.69
CA ALA A 96 -9.94 -3.93 -5.28
C ALA A 96 -10.07 -2.65 -4.45
N VAL A 97 -9.17 -1.69 -4.66
CA VAL A 97 -9.24 -0.35 -4.02
C VAL A 97 -10.51 0.39 -4.44
N TYR A 98 -10.84 0.37 -5.75
CA TYR A 98 -12.08 0.94 -6.25
C TYR A 98 -13.31 0.38 -5.52
N LYS A 99 -13.39 -0.95 -5.38
CA LYS A 99 -14.52 -1.61 -4.68
C LYS A 99 -14.62 -1.24 -3.20
N ILE A 100 -13.50 -1.03 -2.52
CA ILE A 100 -13.48 -0.56 -1.14
C ILE A 100 -14.01 0.86 -1.05
N LEU A 101 -13.54 1.75 -1.93
CA LEU A 101 -13.97 3.15 -1.97
C LEU A 101 -15.45 3.30 -2.37
N ASP A 102 -15.93 2.47 -3.31
CA ASP A 102 -17.33 2.41 -3.72
C ASP A 102 -18.30 2.09 -2.57
N GLY A 103 -17.82 1.35 -1.56
CA GLY A 103 -18.57 1.06 -0.35
C GLY A 103 -18.55 2.17 0.72
N ILE A 104 -17.69 3.18 0.57
CA ILE A 104 -17.46 4.23 1.57
C ILE A 104 -17.88 5.61 1.06
N LEU A 105 -17.68 5.86 -0.23
CA LEU A 105 -17.93 7.13 -0.89
C LEU A 105 -19.22 7.10 -1.72
N GLU A 106 -19.66 8.27 -2.18
CA GLU A 106 -20.77 8.36 -3.13
C GLU A 106 -20.34 7.78 -4.48
N SER A 107 -20.90 6.63 -4.84
CA SER A 107 -20.45 5.81 -5.98
C SER A 107 -20.63 6.48 -7.35
N ASP A 108 -21.59 7.40 -7.48
CA ASP A 108 -21.84 8.18 -8.71
C ASP A 108 -20.72 9.18 -9.05
N LYS A 109 -19.90 9.53 -8.06
CA LYS A 109 -18.72 10.39 -8.21
C LYS A 109 -17.41 9.64 -8.39
N LEU A 110 -17.44 8.31 -8.19
CA LEU A 110 -16.25 7.48 -8.25
C LEU A 110 -16.08 6.89 -9.63
N THR A 111 -14.94 7.12 -10.25
CA THR A 111 -14.61 6.56 -11.58
C THR A 111 -13.30 5.81 -11.55
N PHE A 112 -13.25 4.68 -12.25
CA PHE A 112 -12.04 3.90 -12.43
C PHE A 112 -11.50 4.10 -13.84
N LYS A 113 -10.32 4.72 -13.93
CA LYS A 113 -9.60 4.93 -15.18
C LYS A 113 -8.51 3.88 -15.34
N TRP A 114 -8.69 3.03 -16.32
CA TRP A 114 -7.72 1.98 -16.63
C TRP A 114 -6.30 2.55 -16.86
N PRO A 115 -5.22 1.89 -16.40
CA PRO A 115 -5.24 0.60 -15.69
C PRO A 115 -5.26 0.70 -14.16
N ASN A 116 -5.04 1.86 -13.55
CA ASN A 116 -4.76 1.97 -12.12
C ASN A 116 -5.13 3.33 -11.47
N ASP A 117 -5.88 4.17 -12.16
CA ASP A 117 -6.25 5.47 -11.62
C ASP A 117 -7.71 5.46 -11.14
N ILE A 118 -7.95 6.02 -9.96
CA ILE A 118 -9.28 6.18 -9.39
C ILE A 118 -9.49 7.67 -9.16
N HIS A 119 -10.60 8.19 -9.64
CA HIS A 119 -10.99 9.58 -9.49
C HIS A 119 -12.29 9.69 -8.73
N TYR A 120 -12.37 10.68 -7.87
CA TYR A 120 -13.59 11.08 -7.17
C TYR A 120 -13.85 12.56 -7.48
N ASN A 121 -15.00 12.86 -8.12
CA ASN A 121 -15.35 14.21 -8.62
C ASN A 121 -16.57 14.78 -7.91
#